data_52063ee5150c8dc1d0b1af6db9c369ba
#
_entry.id   52063ee5150c8dc1d0b1af6db9c369ba
#
_cell.length_a   1.000
_cell.length_b   1.000
_cell.length_c   1.000
_cell.angle_alpha   90.00
_cell.angle_beta   90.00
_cell.angle_gamma   90.00
#
_symmetry.space_group_name_H-M   'P 1'
#
loop_
_entity.id
_entity.type
_entity.pdbx_description
1 polymer ?
#
loop_
_entity_poly.entity_id
_entity_poly.type
_entity_poly.pdbx_seq_one_letter_code
_entity_poly.pdbx_strand_id
1 'polypeptide(L)'
;MRLDLLAIAAHPDDVELTCGGTLLKAAEQGYKTGILDLTAGEMGTRGTSKTRLKEAAVAARILRVTHRENLGLPDAHLEVNEKYKMALARRIRALKPRTVILPYWEGRHPDHYTAARLGYEGCFLAGLKQLPIEGEAFRPFKILYSILYYREIRPTFVVDISRFFDRRYRAILAYHSQFRPTGKDKKSKVDIPLDRLHLEVNLIAQYYGQMAGVKYAEPFLVKEVMQVEDVVELPVRSI
;
A
#
# COMPACT_ATOMS: atom_id res chain seq x y z
N MET A 1 5.68 13.66 13.81
CA MET A 1 4.26 13.68 13.36
C MET A 1 3.64 12.36 13.77
N ARG A 2 2.35 12.31 14.09
CA ARG A 2 1.67 11.05 14.40
C ARG A 2 0.66 10.74 13.30
N LEU A 3 0.77 9.55 12.69
CA LEU A 3 -0.17 9.03 11.71
C LEU A 3 -1.10 7.99 12.34
N ASP A 4 -2.33 7.90 11.83
CA ASP A 4 -3.26 6.83 12.20
C ASP A 4 -3.05 5.60 11.31
N LEU A 5 -2.76 5.80 10.03
CA LEU A 5 -2.57 4.75 9.03
C LEU A 5 -1.39 5.08 8.12
N LEU A 6 -0.45 4.15 7.99
CA LEU A 6 0.69 4.24 7.08
C LEU A 6 0.68 3.03 6.14
N ALA A 7 0.64 3.26 4.84
CA ALA A 7 0.89 2.23 3.84
C ALA A 7 2.37 2.26 3.41
N ILE A 8 3.04 1.10 3.44
CA ILE A 8 4.42 0.92 3.01
C ILE A 8 4.40 0.05 1.76
N ALA A 9 5.07 0.46 0.71
CA ALA A 9 5.13 -0.26 -0.55
C ALA A 9 6.54 -0.22 -1.17
N ALA A 10 6.80 -1.14 -2.09
CA ALA A 10 8.08 -1.19 -2.79
C ALA A 10 8.25 0.01 -3.71
N HIS A 11 7.25 0.32 -4.53
CA HIS A 11 7.32 1.33 -5.57
C HIS A 11 6.20 2.37 -5.47
N PRO A 12 6.42 3.59 -6.01
CA PRO A 12 5.35 4.54 -6.23
C PRO A 12 4.35 3.96 -7.27
N ASP A 13 3.09 3.88 -6.95
CA ASP A 13 1.89 3.30 -7.59
C ASP A 13 1.32 2.05 -6.90
N ASP A 14 2.11 1.26 -6.19
CA ASP A 14 1.65 0.05 -5.51
C ASP A 14 0.49 0.31 -4.55
N VAL A 15 0.59 1.38 -3.75
CA VAL A 15 -0.44 1.74 -2.76
C VAL A 15 -1.75 2.12 -3.43
N GLU A 16 -1.68 2.90 -4.50
CA GLU A 16 -2.83 3.28 -5.30
C GLU A 16 -3.53 2.05 -5.89
N LEU A 17 -2.73 1.11 -6.37
CA LEU A 17 -3.22 -0.13 -6.97
C LEU A 17 -3.76 -1.13 -5.95
N THR A 18 -3.34 -1.09 -4.68
CA THR A 18 -3.67 -2.16 -3.72
C THR A 18 -4.58 -1.74 -2.57
N CYS A 19 -4.43 -0.52 -2.04
CA CYS A 19 -5.16 -0.04 -0.87
C CYS A 19 -5.50 1.46 -0.89
N GLY A 20 -5.42 2.10 -2.06
CA GLY A 20 -5.67 3.54 -2.20
C GLY A 20 -7.10 3.97 -1.81
N GLY A 21 -8.10 3.12 -2.04
CA GLY A 21 -9.48 3.37 -1.62
C GLY A 21 -9.64 3.33 -0.11
N THR A 22 -8.93 2.43 0.57
CA THR A 22 -8.89 2.34 2.04
C THR A 22 -8.25 3.59 2.64
N LEU A 23 -7.15 4.09 2.07
CA LEU A 23 -6.54 5.35 2.50
C LEU A 23 -7.49 6.54 2.31
N LEU A 24 -8.18 6.61 1.19
CA LEU A 24 -9.20 7.64 0.92
C LEU A 24 -10.33 7.60 1.95
N LYS A 25 -10.86 6.41 2.23
CA LYS A 25 -11.91 6.21 3.23
C LYS A 25 -11.45 6.66 4.61
N ALA A 26 -10.23 6.25 5.02
CA ALA A 26 -9.66 6.66 6.29
C ALA A 26 -9.48 8.19 6.37
N ALA A 27 -8.96 8.82 5.32
CA ALA A 27 -8.80 10.27 5.27
C ALA A 27 -10.14 11.02 5.34
N GLU A 28 -11.20 10.48 4.72
CA GLU A 28 -12.55 11.08 4.81
C GLU A 28 -13.15 10.94 6.21
N GLN A 29 -12.78 9.89 6.95
CA GLN A 29 -13.12 9.70 8.36
C GLN A 29 -12.31 10.58 9.33
N GLY A 30 -11.40 11.43 8.80
CA GLY A 30 -10.59 12.34 9.60
C GLY A 30 -9.26 11.77 10.08
N TYR A 31 -8.90 10.54 9.70
CA TYR A 31 -7.63 9.95 10.07
C TYR A 31 -6.47 10.52 9.25
N LYS A 32 -5.33 10.71 9.92
CA LYS A 32 -4.08 11.11 9.28
C LYS A 32 -3.44 9.90 8.60
N THR A 33 -3.45 9.89 7.27
CA THR A 33 -2.89 8.81 6.46
C THR A 33 -1.53 9.17 5.89
N GLY A 34 -0.68 8.16 5.69
CA GLY A 34 0.64 8.31 5.07
C GLY A 34 0.97 7.20 4.09
N ILE A 35 1.92 7.49 3.19
CA ILE A 35 2.54 6.54 2.27
C ILE A 35 4.05 6.62 2.44
N LEU A 36 4.70 5.47 2.50
CA LEU A 36 6.15 5.31 2.48
C LEU A 36 6.53 4.39 1.32
N ASP A 37 7.01 4.97 0.24
CA ASP A 37 7.58 4.23 -0.87
C ASP A 37 9.03 3.86 -0.53
N LEU A 38 9.42 2.59 -0.70
CA LEU A 38 10.79 2.16 -0.38
C LEU A 38 11.79 2.55 -1.47
N THR A 39 11.40 2.45 -2.75
CA THR A 39 12.22 2.81 -3.91
C THR A 39 11.56 3.93 -4.72
N ALA A 40 12.28 4.50 -5.67
CA ALA A 40 11.70 5.45 -6.63
C ALA A 40 11.21 4.77 -7.93
N GLY A 41 11.32 3.44 -8.04
CA GLY A 41 10.94 2.68 -9.22
C GLY A 41 11.83 2.97 -10.42
N GLU A 42 13.12 3.24 -10.20
CA GLU A 42 14.07 3.70 -11.22
C GLU A 42 14.46 2.63 -12.24
N MET A 43 14.27 1.36 -11.93
CA MET A 43 14.48 0.24 -12.86
C MET A 43 13.24 -0.06 -13.72
N GLY A 44 12.16 0.68 -13.52
CA GLY A 44 10.97 0.55 -14.35
C GLY A 44 11.25 0.85 -15.82
N THR A 45 10.57 0.14 -16.72
CA THR A 45 10.74 0.28 -18.18
C THR A 45 10.46 1.71 -18.66
N ARG A 46 9.72 2.50 -17.89
CA ARG A 46 9.28 3.85 -18.26
C ARG A 46 9.33 4.84 -17.12
N GLY A 47 9.42 6.10 -17.52
CA GLY A 47 9.58 7.20 -16.59
C GLY A 47 11.00 7.25 -16.00
N THR A 48 11.24 8.28 -15.23
CA THR A 48 12.45 8.44 -14.43
C THR A 48 12.03 8.56 -12.96
N SER A 49 12.94 8.34 -12.02
CA SER A 49 12.69 8.59 -10.59
C SER A 49 12.04 9.96 -10.36
N LYS A 50 12.58 11.00 -11.02
CA LYS A 50 12.03 12.37 -10.92
C LYS A 50 10.59 12.47 -11.43
N THR A 51 10.26 11.80 -12.52
CA THR A 51 8.90 11.76 -13.08
C THR A 51 7.96 11.03 -12.13
N ARG A 52 8.34 9.82 -11.70
CA ARG A 52 7.52 8.99 -10.80
C ARG A 52 7.26 9.67 -9.45
N LEU A 53 8.26 10.36 -8.88
CA LEU A 53 8.06 11.13 -7.63
C LEU A 53 7.09 12.30 -7.81
N LYS A 54 7.08 12.98 -8.98
CA LYS A 54 6.07 14.02 -9.28
C LYS A 54 4.67 13.41 -9.42
N GLU A 55 4.54 12.29 -10.10
CA GLU A 55 3.28 11.55 -10.26
C GLU A 55 2.77 11.07 -8.91
N ALA A 56 3.64 10.53 -8.05
CA ALA A 56 3.34 10.15 -6.69
C ALA A 56 2.79 11.32 -5.85
N ALA A 57 3.37 12.51 -5.99
CA ALA A 57 2.88 13.70 -5.31
C ALA A 57 1.48 14.13 -5.79
N VAL A 58 1.16 13.93 -7.07
CA VAL A 58 -0.20 14.15 -7.60
C VAL A 58 -1.17 13.11 -7.04
N ALA A 59 -0.79 11.83 -7.09
CA ALA A 59 -1.59 10.74 -6.56
C ALA A 59 -1.89 10.92 -5.05
N ALA A 60 -0.89 11.31 -4.25
CA ALA A 60 -1.05 11.60 -2.82
C ALA A 60 -2.12 12.68 -2.57
N ARG A 61 -2.14 13.75 -3.37
CA ARG A 61 -3.19 14.79 -3.28
C ARG A 61 -4.57 14.26 -3.63
N ILE A 62 -4.69 13.42 -4.66
CA ILE A 62 -5.94 12.78 -5.04
C ILE A 62 -6.44 11.87 -3.92
N LEU A 63 -5.55 11.10 -3.29
CA LEU A 63 -5.83 10.22 -2.16
C LEU A 63 -6.02 10.97 -0.84
N ARG A 64 -5.83 12.29 -0.79
CA ARG A 64 -5.86 13.11 0.45
C ARG A 64 -4.89 12.61 1.52
N VAL A 65 -3.75 12.08 1.11
CA VAL A 65 -2.72 11.59 2.03
C VAL A 65 -2.04 12.76 2.73
N THR A 66 -1.96 12.69 4.06
CA THR A 66 -1.35 13.73 4.89
C THR A 66 0.16 13.79 4.72
N HIS A 67 0.79 12.64 4.50
CA HIS A 67 2.24 12.50 4.37
C HIS A 67 2.61 11.46 3.34
N ARG A 68 3.52 11.78 2.45
CA ARG A 68 4.17 10.82 1.55
C ARG A 68 5.65 11.10 1.47
N GLU A 69 6.45 10.07 1.60
CA GLU A 69 7.90 10.13 1.42
C GLU A 69 8.41 8.88 0.72
N ASN A 70 9.65 8.99 0.22
CA ASN A 70 10.35 7.90 -0.43
C ASN A 70 11.69 7.67 0.29
N LEU A 71 12.03 6.41 0.61
CA LEU A 71 13.28 6.08 1.28
C LEU A 71 14.50 6.13 0.37
N GLY A 72 14.32 6.10 -0.94
CA GLY A 72 15.40 6.10 -1.92
C GLY A 72 16.26 4.84 -1.86
N LEU A 73 15.69 3.69 -1.47
CA LEU A 73 16.37 2.42 -1.55
C LEU A 73 16.45 1.98 -3.03
N PRO A 74 17.48 1.20 -3.43
CA PRO A 74 17.65 0.82 -4.82
C PRO A 74 16.54 -0.12 -5.31
N ASP A 75 15.90 0.24 -6.41
CA ASP A 75 14.86 -0.54 -7.08
C ASP A 75 15.43 -1.83 -7.68
N ALA A 76 14.65 -2.90 -7.68
CA ALA A 76 15.03 -4.26 -8.07
C ALA A 76 16.16 -4.88 -7.20
N HIS A 77 16.60 -4.17 -6.16
CA HIS A 77 17.67 -4.58 -5.25
C HIS A 77 17.28 -4.42 -3.78
N LEU A 78 15.98 -4.48 -3.48
CA LEU A 78 15.55 -4.49 -2.09
C LEU A 78 16.05 -5.76 -1.40
N GLU A 79 16.66 -5.58 -0.23
CA GLU A 79 17.18 -6.66 0.59
C GLU A 79 16.74 -6.50 2.04
N VAL A 80 16.54 -7.61 2.74
CA VAL A 80 16.31 -7.61 4.18
C VAL A 80 17.65 -7.56 4.91
N ASN A 81 18.26 -6.38 4.94
CA ASN A 81 19.53 -6.14 5.62
C ASN A 81 19.38 -5.14 6.76
N GLU A 82 20.39 -5.08 7.63
CA GLU A 82 20.37 -4.24 8.83
C GLU A 82 20.21 -2.76 8.52
N LYS A 83 20.91 -2.26 7.48
CA LYS A 83 20.87 -0.87 7.07
C LYS A 83 19.42 -0.43 6.70
N TYR A 84 18.72 -1.24 5.91
CA TYR A 84 17.37 -0.91 5.45
C TYR A 84 16.34 -1.07 6.55
N LYS A 85 16.48 -2.10 7.41
CA LYS A 85 15.64 -2.26 8.61
C LYS A 85 15.74 -1.06 9.55
N MET A 86 16.98 -0.59 9.79
CA MET A 86 17.23 0.58 10.64
C MET A 86 16.66 1.87 10.02
N ALA A 87 16.81 2.05 8.70
CA ALA A 87 16.22 3.20 8.01
C ALA A 87 14.69 3.21 8.19
N LEU A 88 14.04 2.06 7.99
CA LEU A 88 12.60 1.93 8.15
C LEU A 88 12.17 2.14 9.62
N ALA A 89 12.89 1.55 10.58
CA ALA A 89 12.60 1.71 12.00
C ALA A 89 12.66 3.18 12.45
N ARG A 90 13.62 3.98 11.94
CA ARG A 90 13.67 5.43 12.18
C ARG A 90 12.40 6.14 11.67
N ARG A 91 11.91 5.76 10.48
CA ARG A 91 10.68 6.37 9.94
C ARG A 91 9.45 5.99 10.76
N ILE A 92 9.34 4.73 11.19
CA ILE A 92 8.26 4.29 12.08
C ILE A 92 8.27 5.08 13.40
N ARG A 93 9.44 5.30 14.02
CA ARG A 93 9.55 6.14 15.23
C ARG A 93 9.16 7.60 14.98
N ALA A 94 9.53 8.17 13.83
CA ALA A 94 9.23 9.55 13.47
C ALA A 94 7.73 9.76 13.16
N LEU A 95 7.11 8.80 12.46
CA LEU A 95 5.72 8.87 12.01
C LEU A 95 4.72 8.30 13.02
N LYS A 96 5.15 7.43 13.92
CA LYS A 96 4.34 6.79 14.97
C LYS A 96 2.97 6.29 14.45
N PRO A 97 2.92 5.47 13.37
CA PRO A 97 1.66 5.03 12.80
C PRO A 97 0.94 4.04 13.72
N ARG A 98 -0.36 4.28 13.99
CA ARG A 98 -1.16 3.34 14.79
C ARG A 98 -1.37 2.00 14.05
N THR A 99 -1.61 2.07 12.75
CA THR A 99 -1.82 0.93 11.86
C THR A 99 -0.86 1.03 10.67
N VAL A 100 -0.28 -0.09 10.25
CA VAL A 100 0.57 -0.18 9.06
C VAL A 100 -0.08 -1.15 8.07
N ILE A 101 -0.14 -0.77 6.79
CA ILE A 101 -0.46 -1.67 5.68
C ILE A 101 0.84 -2.02 4.97
N LEU A 102 1.08 -3.31 4.78
CA LEU A 102 2.21 -3.87 4.04
C LEU A 102 1.72 -4.60 2.79
N PRO A 103 2.56 -4.79 1.78
CA PRO A 103 2.30 -5.75 0.72
C PRO A 103 2.15 -7.17 1.29
N TYR A 104 1.55 -8.05 0.49
CA TYR A 104 1.52 -9.48 0.83
C TYR A 104 2.94 -10.07 0.80
N TRP A 105 3.23 -10.99 1.71
CA TRP A 105 4.57 -11.55 1.94
C TRP A 105 5.02 -12.61 0.94
N GLU A 106 4.17 -12.95 -0.04
CA GLU A 106 4.48 -13.81 -1.16
C GLU A 106 4.10 -13.12 -2.46
N GLY A 107 4.56 -13.62 -3.59
CA GLY A 107 4.14 -13.13 -4.88
C GLY A 107 5.22 -13.12 -5.94
N ARG A 108 4.85 -12.65 -7.12
CA ARG A 108 5.72 -12.68 -8.29
C ARG A 108 6.88 -11.68 -8.23
N HIS A 109 6.63 -10.48 -7.64
CA HIS A 109 7.63 -9.41 -7.65
C HIS A 109 8.53 -9.49 -6.42
N PRO A 110 9.85 -9.69 -6.60
CA PRO A 110 10.79 -9.81 -5.48
C PRO A 110 10.70 -8.65 -4.50
N ASP A 111 10.67 -7.42 -4.98
CA ASP A 111 10.63 -6.24 -4.12
C ASP A 111 9.34 -6.16 -3.28
N HIS A 112 8.20 -6.67 -3.77
CA HIS A 112 6.96 -6.64 -2.99
C HIS A 112 7.04 -7.53 -1.76
N TYR A 113 7.48 -8.79 -1.88
CA TYR A 113 7.60 -9.65 -0.71
C TYR A 113 8.78 -9.24 0.19
N THR A 114 9.83 -8.65 -0.39
CA THR A 114 10.93 -8.07 0.40
C THR A 114 10.45 -6.85 1.17
N ALA A 115 9.66 -5.96 0.56
CA ALA A 115 9.06 -4.81 1.23
C ALA A 115 8.13 -5.23 2.38
N ALA A 116 7.36 -6.31 2.21
CA ALA A 116 6.54 -6.88 3.28
C ALA A 116 7.38 -7.29 4.48
N ARG A 117 8.47 -8.02 4.22
CA ARG A 117 9.38 -8.48 5.27
C ARG A 117 10.14 -7.34 5.94
N LEU A 118 10.70 -6.41 5.16
CA LEU A 118 11.34 -5.19 5.66
C LEU A 118 10.39 -4.37 6.53
N GLY A 119 9.15 -4.17 6.06
CA GLY A 119 8.11 -3.45 6.78
C GLY A 119 7.81 -4.08 8.13
N TYR A 120 7.63 -5.40 8.16
CA TYR A 120 7.36 -6.14 9.39
C TYR A 120 8.53 -6.05 10.38
N GLU A 121 9.76 -6.37 9.93
CA GLU A 121 10.96 -6.33 10.78
C GLU A 121 11.27 -4.90 11.24
N GLY A 122 11.09 -3.89 10.39
CA GLY A 122 11.25 -2.48 10.74
C GLY A 122 10.25 -2.01 11.81
N CYS A 123 8.99 -2.42 11.72
CA CYS A 123 7.99 -2.16 12.75
C CYS A 123 8.34 -2.82 14.09
N PHE A 124 8.86 -4.05 14.06
CA PHE A 124 9.32 -4.74 15.26
C PHE A 124 10.50 -4.01 15.90
N LEU A 125 11.54 -3.71 15.11
CA LEU A 125 12.76 -3.05 15.57
C LEU A 125 12.47 -1.67 16.16
N ALA A 126 11.57 -0.90 15.55
CA ALA A 126 11.21 0.43 16.02
C ALA A 126 10.68 0.44 17.47
N GLY A 127 10.13 -0.68 17.95
CA GLY A 127 9.65 -0.84 19.31
C GLY A 127 10.73 -1.21 20.34
N LEU A 128 11.97 -1.49 19.92
CA LEU A 128 13.04 -1.90 20.83
C LEU A 128 13.69 -0.66 21.48
N LYS A 129 13.53 -0.49 22.77
CA LYS A 129 14.07 0.67 23.53
C LYS A 129 15.59 0.81 23.41
N GLN A 130 16.31 -0.30 23.37
CA GLN A 130 17.79 -0.32 23.33
C GLN A 130 18.35 -0.18 21.90
N LEU A 131 17.49 -0.11 20.87
CA LEU A 131 17.97 0.07 19.51
C LEU A 131 18.61 1.46 19.34
N PRO A 132 19.89 1.55 18.91
CA PRO A 132 20.62 2.82 18.81
C PRO A 132 20.20 3.63 17.57
N ILE A 133 18.96 4.03 17.52
CA ILE A 133 18.39 4.91 16.49
C ILE A 133 17.62 6.05 17.12
N GLU A 134 17.51 7.15 16.39
CA GLU A 134 16.80 8.34 16.81
C GLU A 134 15.30 8.09 17.07
N GLY A 135 14.74 8.89 17.97
CA GLY A 135 13.34 8.90 18.31
C GLY A 135 12.97 7.89 19.42
N GLU A 136 11.87 8.19 20.07
CA GLU A 136 11.27 7.33 21.09
C GLU A 136 10.85 5.98 20.52
N ALA A 137 11.11 4.88 21.25
CA ALA A 137 10.67 3.55 20.85
C ALA A 137 9.16 3.52 20.63
N PHE A 138 8.75 3.03 19.46
CA PHE A 138 7.35 2.97 19.07
C PHE A 138 7.08 1.71 18.25
N ARG A 139 6.01 1.01 18.58
CA ARG A 139 5.53 -0.16 17.82
C ARG A 139 4.11 0.11 17.34
N PRO A 140 3.84 -0.06 16.03
CA PRO A 140 2.48 0.00 15.51
C PRO A 140 1.57 -1.00 16.24
N PHE A 141 0.32 -0.61 16.45
CA PHE A 141 -0.65 -1.46 17.16
C PHE A 141 -1.08 -2.66 16.31
N LYS A 142 -1.20 -2.47 14.99
CA LYS A 142 -1.58 -3.54 14.05
C LYS A 142 -0.87 -3.43 12.72
N ILE A 143 -0.68 -4.58 12.07
CA ILE A 143 -0.17 -4.71 10.72
C ILE A 143 -1.22 -5.43 9.87
N LEU A 144 -1.57 -4.83 8.75
CA LEU A 144 -2.48 -5.37 7.75
C LEU A 144 -1.68 -5.68 6.49
N TYR A 145 -2.07 -6.71 5.76
CA TYR A 145 -1.44 -7.06 4.48
C TYR A 145 -2.45 -6.90 3.35
N SER A 146 -2.12 -6.07 2.37
CA SER A 146 -2.94 -5.90 1.17
C SER A 146 -2.69 -7.05 0.19
N ILE A 147 -3.77 -7.70 -0.26
CA ILE A 147 -3.71 -8.88 -1.13
C ILE A 147 -4.42 -8.68 -2.46
N LEU A 148 -4.68 -7.46 -2.89
CA LEU A 148 -5.52 -7.19 -4.07
C LEU A 148 -5.00 -7.87 -5.36
N TYR A 149 -3.69 -8.08 -5.48
CA TYR A 149 -3.09 -8.76 -6.63
C TYR A 149 -3.23 -10.29 -6.61
N TYR A 150 -3.70 -10.87 -5.48
CA TYR A 150 -3.71 -12.32 -5.26
C TYR A 150 -5.14 -12.85 -5.26
N ARG A 151 -5.49 -13.65 -6.27
CA ARG A 151 -6.87 -14.08 -6.51
C ARG A 151 -7.29 -15.33 -5.73
N GLU A 152 -6.33 -16.15 -5.34
CA GLU A 152 -6.58 -17.44 -4.69
C GLU A 152 -6.57 -17.37 -3.16
N ILE A 153 -6.32 -16.18 -2.61
CA ILE A 153 -6.22 -15.97 -1.17
C ILE A 153 -7.54 -15.44 -0.63
N ARG A 154 -8.12 -16.18 0.32
CA ARG A 154 -9.29 -15.71 1.04
C ARG A 154 -8.89 -14.61 2.01
N PRO A 155 -9.42 -13.38 1.91
CA PRO A 155 -9.12 -12.30 2.83
C PRO A 155 -9.66 -12.58 4.24
N THR A 156 -8.99 -12.03 5.25
CA THR A 156 -9.55 -11.98 6.61
C THR A 156 -10.74 -11.04 6.67
N PHE A 157 -10.65 -9.90 5.97
CA PHE A 157 -11.73 -8.93 5.83
C PHE A 157 -11.52 -8.11 4.56
N VAL A 158 -12.57 -7.39 4.19
CA VAL A 158 -12.52 -6.42 3.08
C VAL A 158 -12.96 -5.04 3.56
N VAL A 159 -12.47 -4.01 2.91
CA VAL A 159 -12.91 -2.63 3.13
C VAL A 159 -13.77 -2.20 1.95
N ASP A 160 -15.02 -1.84 2.20
CA ASP A 160 -15.89 -1.24 1.19
C ASP A 160 -15.34 0.11 0.73
N ILE A 161 -15.00 0.17 -0.57
CA ILE A 161 -14.47 1.35 -1.25
C ILE A 161 -15.41 1.84 -2.37
N SER A 162 -16.67 1.42 -2.36
CA SER A 162 -17.62 1.69 -3.46
C SER A 162 -17.72 3.19 -3.79
N ARG A 163 -17.73 4.06 -2.76
CA ARG A 163 -17.77 5.53 -2.93
C ARG A 163 -16.42 6.13 -3.34
N PHE A 164 -15.34 5.38 -3.23
CA PHE A 164 -13.96 5.84 -3.42
C PHE A 164 -13.31 5.29 -4.67
N PHE A 165 -13.93 4.32 -5.35
CA PHE A 165 -13.35 3.62 -6.48
C PHE A 165 -12.89 4.55 -7.61
N ASP A 166 -13.75 5.45 -8.07
CA ASP A 166 -13.42 6.37 -9.16
C ASP A 166 -12.28 7.32 -8.79
N ARG A 167 -12.23 7.75 -7.53
CA ARG A 167 -11.16 8.62 -7.06
C ARG A 167 -9.85 7.88 -6.89
N ARG A 168 -9.88 6.64 -6.38
CA ARG A 168 -8.74 5.72 -6.37
C ARG A 168 -8.22 5.49 -7.80
N TYR A 169 -9.11 5.22 -8.75
CA TYR A 169 -8.73 5.01 -10.14
C TYR A 169 -8.06 6.26 -10.75
N ARG A 170 -8.53 7.46 -10.44
CA ARG A 170 -7.84 8.69 -10.84
C ARG A 170 -6.45 8.82 -10.23
N ALA A 171 -6.23 8.36 -9.01
CA ALA A 171 -4.90 8.35 -8.39
C ALA A 171 -3.95 7.38 -9.12
N ILE A 172 -4.42 6.20 -9.51
CA ILE A 172 -3.67 5.25 -10.36
C ILE A 172 -3.29 5.94 -11.68
N LEU A 173 -4.23 6.59 -12.34
CA LEU A 173 -4.00 7.27 -13.61
C LEU A 173 -3.11 8.51 -13.52
N ALA A 174 -2.77 9.00 -12.31
CA ALA A 174 -1.78 10.06 -12.13
C ALA A 174 -0.37 9.63 -12.52
N TYR A 175 -0.10 8.32 -12.55
CA TYR A 175 1.15 7.76 -13.04
C TYR A 175 1.13 7.61 -14.57
N HIS A 176 1.12 8.75 -15.27
CA HIS A 176 1.06 8.79 -16.73
C HIS A 176 2.21 8.02 -17.38
N SER A 177 3.41 8.10 -16.80
CA SER A 177 4.58 7.39 -17.32
C SER A 177 4.39 5.87 -17.31
N GLN A 178 3.59 5.34 -16.37
CA GLN A 178 3.36 3.91 -16.23
C GLN A 178 2.15 3.43 -17.04
N PHE A 179 1.04 4.17 -16.99
CA PHE A 179 -0.26 3.71 -17.49
C PHE A 179 -0.74 4.42 -18.77
N ARG A 180 -0.05 5.47 -19.23
CA ARG A 180 -0.39 6.19 -20.48
C ARG A 180 0.83 6.40 -21.35
N PRO A 181 1.42 5.33 -21.89
CA PRO A 181 2.62 5.44 -22.71
C PRO A 181 2.35 6.25 -23.99
N THR A 182 3.33 7.08 -24.35
CA THR A 182 3.28 7.89 -25.58
C THR A 182 4.47 7.55 -26.48
N GLY A 183 4.28 7.69 -27.80
CA GLY A 183 5.37 7.57 -28.77
C GLY A 183 6.00 6.18 -28.88
N LYS A 184 7.32 6.08 -28.77
CA LYS A 184 8.10 4.83 -28.94
C LYS A 184 7.82 3.80 -27.86
N ASP A 185 7.34 4.22 -26.69
CA ASP A 185 7.04 3.34 -25.56
C ASP A 185 5.80 2.46 -25.76
N LYS A 186 4.98 2.73 -26.80
CA LYS A 186 3.80 1.93 -27.14
C LYS A 186 4.08 0.49 -27.57
N LYS A 187 5.34 0.13 -27.83
CA LYS A 187 5.72 -1.20 -28.34
C LYS A 187 6.25 -2.15 -27.25
N SER A 188 6.25 -1.74 -25.99
CA SER A 188 6.73 -2.60 -24.89
C SER A 188 5.71 -3.73 -24.62
N LYS A 189 6.18 -4.98 -24.57
CA LYS A 189 5.37 -6.15 -24.18
C LYS A 189 4.95 -6.14 -22.70
N VAL A 190 5.48 -5.20 -21.91
CA VAL A 190 5.18 -5.01 -20.48
C VAL A 190 3.98 -4.06 -20.28
N ASP A 191 3.41 -3.54 -21.40
CA ASP A 191 2.27 -2.63 -21.35
C ASP A 191 0.98 -3.33 -20.95
N ILE A 192 0.33 -2.76 -19.94
CA ILE A 192 -1.09 -2.99 -19.72
C ILE A 192 -1.83 -1.85 -20.44
N PRO A 193 -2.55 -2.10 -21.55
CA PRO A 193 -3.38 -1.10 -22.19
C PRO A 193 -4.39 -0.51 -21.19
N LEU A 194 -4.75 0.78 -21.36
CA LEU A 194 -5.62 1.48 -20.40
C LEU A 194 -6.97 0.80 -20.20
N ASP A 195 -7.55 0.29 -21.27
CA ASP A 195 -8.80 -0.47 -21.24
C ASP A 195 -8.65 -1.76 -20.42
N ARG A 196 -7.55 -2.47 -20.60
CA ARG A 196 -7.22 -3.66 -19.81
C ARG A 196 -6.93 -3.31 -18.36
N LEU A 197 -6.18 -2.24 -18.08
CA LEU A 197 -5.94 -1.77 -16.72
C LEU A 197 -7.25 -1.45 -16.01
N HIS A 198 -8.13 -0.69 -16.68
CA HIS A 198 -9.44 -0.35 -16.13
C HIS A 198 -10.27 -1.62 -15.83
N LEU A 199 -10.29 -2.54 -16.79
CA LEU A 199 -10.99 -3.81 -16.62
C LEU A 199 -10.45 -4.62 -15.43
N GLU A 200 -9.12 -4.79 -15.33
CA GLU A 200 -8.49 -5.55 -14.25
C GLU A 200 -8.72 -4.93 -12.87
N VAL A 201 -8.52 -3.62 -12.74
CA VAL A 201 -8.75 -2.89 -11.47
C VAL A 201 -10.21 -2.97 -11.05
N ASN A 202 -11.13 -2.86 -12.00
CA ASN A 202 -12.57 -2.93 -11.76
C ASN A 202 -13.00 -4.35 -11.36
N LEU A 203 -12.63 -5.36 -12.14
CA LEU A 203 -13.03 -6.76 -11.89
C LEU A 203 -12.53 -7.28 -10.54
N ILE A 204 -11.28 -6.97 -10.19
CA ILE A 204 -10.71 -7.39 -8.90
C ILE A 204 -11.46 -6.74 -7.74
N ALA A 205 -11.71 -5.43 -7.81
CA ALA A 205 -12.43 -4.72 -6.76
C ALA A 205 -13.89 -5.19 -6.64
N GLN A 206 -14.55 -5.53 -7.75
CA GLN A 206 -15.89 -6.13 -7.76
C GLN A 206 -15.89 -7.54 -7.18
N TYR A 207 -14.91 -8.37 -7.53
CA TYR A 207 -14.78 -9.73 -7.02
C TYR A 207 -14.77 -9.74 -5.49
N TYR A 208 -13.93 -8.90 -4.87
CA TYR A 208 -13.89 -8.78 -3.41
C TYR A 208 -15.11 -8.05 -2.84
N GLY A 209 -15.70 -7.15 -3.61
CA GLY A 209 -16.96 -6.50 -3.24
C GLY A 209 -18.12 -7.48 -3.11
N GLN A 210 -18.23 -8.43 -4.03
CA GLN A 210 -19.27 -9.47 -4.00
C GLN A 210 -19.19 -10.35 -2.74
N MET A 211 -17.98 -10.62 -2.24
CA MET A 211 -17.80 -11.42 -1.00
C MET A 211 -18.45 -10.78 0.22
N ALA A 212 -18.62 -9.46 0.22
CA ALA A 212 -19.19 -8.69 1.34
C ALA A 212 -20.51 -7.98 0.99
N GLY A 213 -21.08 -8.26 -0.19
CA GLY A 213 -22.33 -7.65 -0.64
C GLY A 213 -22.22 -6.14 -0.93
N VAL A 214 -21.05 -5.67 -1.37
CA VAL A 214 -20.82 -4.27 -1.76
C VAL A 214 -20.29 -4.20 -3.20
N LYS A 215 -20.34 -3.00 -3.82
CA LYS A 215 -19.96 -2.88 -5.23
C LYS A 215 -18.47 -3.06 -5.47
N TYR A 216 -17.62 -2.43 -4.64
CA TYR A 216 -16.17 -2.49 -4.73
C TYR A 216 -15.54 -2.62 -3.35
N ALA A 217 -14.55 -3.50 -3.21
CA ALA A 217 -13.81 -3.66 -1.97
C ALA A 217 -12.31 -3.87 -2.19
N GLU A 218 -11.53 -3.56 -1.17
CA GLU A 218 -10.11 -3.87 -1.05
C GLU A 218 -9.91 -4.93 0.03
N PRO A 219 -9.21 -6.05 -0.29
CA PRO A 219 -9.05 -7.18 0.61
C PRO A 219 -7.78 -7.08 1.44
N PHE A 220 -7.88 -7.57 2.68
CA PHE A 220 -6.77 -7.58 3.63
C PHE A 220 -6.66 -8.91 4.38
N LEU A 221 -5.42 -9.23 4.76
CA LEU A 221 -5.09 -10.25 5.73
C LEU A 221 -4.54 -9.64 7.01
N VAL A 222 -4.79 -10.31 8.12
CA VAL A 222 -4.09 -10.16 9.39
C VAL A 222 -3.55 -11.53 9.81
N LYS A 223 -2.39 -11.54 10.47
CA LYS A 223 -1.80 -12.77 11.01
C LYS A 223 -2.35 -13.13 12.38
N GLU A 224 -2.77 -12.10 13.10
CA GLU A 224 -3.25 -12.21 14.46
C GLU A 224 -4.73 -12.62 14.49
N VAL A 225 -5.10 -13.39 15.52
CA VAL A 225 -6.50 -13.73 15.77
C VAL A 225 -7.21 -12.48 16.29
N MET A 226 -8.39 -12.19 15.72
CA MET A 226 -9.21 -11.09 16.17
C MET A 226 -9.95 -11.46 17.47
N GLN A 227 -9.73 -10.69 18.53
CA GLN A 227 -10.56 -10.77 19.72
C GLN A 227 -11.88 -10.03 19.47
N VAL A 228 -12.99 -10.68 19.68
CA VAL A 228 -14.33 -10.12 19.55
C VAL A 228 -14.96 -10.02 20.93
N GLU A 229 -15.37 -8.82 21.32
CA GLU A 229 -16.02 -8.58 22.61
C GLU A 229 -17.52 -8.95 22.58
N ASP A 230 -18.18 -8.69 21.45
CA ASP A 230 -19.59 -8.95 21.23
C ASP A 230 -19.79 -9.72 19.91
N VAL A 231 -20.21 -10.97 20.02
CA VAL A 231 -20.42 -11.84 18.87
C VAL A 231 -21.70 -11.47 18.08
N VAL A 232 -22.66 -10.78 18.72
CA VAL A 232 -23.91 -10.33 18.08
C VAL A 232 -23.66 -9.17 17.13
N GLU A 233 -22.77 -8.24 17.52
CA GLU A 233 -22.38 -7.08 16.72
C GLU A 233 -21.26 -7.38 15.69
N LEU A 234 -20.87 -8.65 15.56
CA LEU A 234 -19.86 -9.03 14.57
C LEU A 234 -20.36 -8.71 13.15
N PRO A 235 -19.65 -7.88 12.36
CA PRO A 235 -20.13 -7.42 11.05
C PRO A 235 -19.96 -8.51 9.97
N VAL A 236 -20.59 -9.66 10.17
CA VAL A 236 -20.62 -10.79 9.24
C VAL A 236 -22.05 -11.03 8.79
N ARG A 237 -22.25 -11.20 7.49
CA ARG A 237 -23.53 -11.62 6.90
C ARG A 237 -23.39 -13.01 6.33
N SER A 238 -24.10 -13.97 6.86
CA SER A 238 -24.04 -15.38 6.44
C SER A 238 -25.13 -15.76 5.45
N ILE A 239 -26.25 -15.00 5.41
CA ILE A 239 -27.44 -15.19 4.57
C ILE A 239 -28.03 -13.84 4.18
#